data_5d1e966990f2c3f453dedc04109f12cb
#
_entry.id   5d1e966990f2c3f453dedc04109f12cb
#
_cell.length_a   1.000
_cell.length_b   1.000
_cell.length_c   1.000
_cell.angle_alpha   90.00
_cell.angle_beta   90.00
_cell.angle_gamma   90.00
#
_symmetry.space_group_name_H-M   'P 1'
#
loop_
_entity.id
_entity.type
_entity.pdbx_description
1 polymer ?
#
loop_
_entity_poly.entity_id
_entity_poly.type
_entity_poly.pdbx_seq_one_letter_code
_entity_poly.pdbx_strand_id
1 'polypeptide(L)'
;MRPAVQHPPHLPADQVAALAAAVRGPVLLPGQDGYARESAGFNTLLEHRPALVVGATGAADVVAAVRFAAGHGLPVAVQATGHGVARAADGAVLVSTRRMTGLRIAPDRGTARLAAGVRWEQVVHEAAVHGLAPLNGSSPLVGAVSYTLGGGLAVMARTFGYAADHVRGLDVVTADGELRQVDQEREPELFWGLCGGKGNFGIVTSMEIGLMPVPRLYGGALTFDGAAAPVVLPAWLDWTASAPLEMSSSLALVRFPDDPALPGEVRGRFVVQVRIAFTGTAAEGARLVAPLRESGPRVLDTVREMPYTDVASIHGDPTEPYPYHERTLMLGELDRTAAGRLLAAAGPDSGCSLGLVELRHLGGALSRPVRHRNAVGNRDARFCLLTVAPGGPRPAGPGQDDLLLERLAPWATGGKYLNFLDASAGDDQVRAAFTPEAYARLGELKARYDPANLFRVNHNIAPAALASEVPA
;
A
#
# COMPACT_ATOMS: atom_id res chain seq x y z
N MET A 1 -28.53 2.60 10.76
CA MET A 1 -29.11 1.25 10.69
C MET A 1 -28.00 0.27 10.41
N ARG A 2 -27.72 -0.69 11.30
CA ARG A 2 -26.78 -1.79 10.99
C ARG A 2 -27.42 -2.58 9.84
N PRO A 3 -26.68 -2.88 8.73
CA PRO A 3 -27.20 -3.79 7.72
C PRO A 3 -27.52 -5.12 8.41
N ALA A 4 -28.64 -5.74 7.99
CA ALA A 4 -29.05 -7.05 8.50
C ALA A 4 -27.87 -8.01 8.37
N VAL A 5 -27.56 -8.73 9.45
CA VAL A 5 -26.58 -9.81 9.46
C VAL A 5 -27.09 -10.85 8.46
N GLN A 6 -26.54 -10.82 7.25
CA GLN A 6 -26.78 -11.91 6.30
C GLN A 6 -26.14 -13.15 6.91
N HIS A 7 -26.94 -14.15 7.19
CA HIS A 7 -26.42 -15.47 7.58
C HIS A 7 -25.44 -15.93 6.50
N PRO A 8 -24.27 -16.46 6.89
CA PRO A 8 -23.35 -17.02 5.90
C PRO A 8 -24.10 -18.05 5.05
N PRO A 9 -23.83 -18.06 3.72
CA PRO A 9 -24.49 -19.01 2.83
C PRO A 9 -24.24 -20.43 3.33
N HIS A 10 -25.29 -21.26 3.33
CA HIS A 10 -25.18 -22.65 3.74
C HIS A 10 -24.37 -23.41 2.67
N LEU A 11 -23.11 -23.74 3.00
CA LEU A 11 -22.23 -24.52 2.14
C LEU A 11 -22.46 -26.01 2.39
N PRO A 12 -22.72 -26.84 1.35
CA PRO A 12 -22.86 -28.30 1.50
C PRO A 12 -21.58 -28.90 2.06
N ALA A 13 -21.71 -29.73 3.12
CA ALA A 13 -20.55 -30.25 3.83
C ALA A 13 -19.68 -31.18 2.97
N ASP A 14 -20.27 -31.89 2.04
CA ASP A 14 -19.57 -32.74 1.07
C ASP A 14 -18.71 -31.93 0.09
N GLN A 15 -19.21 -30.78 -0.33
CA GLN A 15 -18.46 -29.88 -1.23
C GLN A 15 -17.32 -29.17 -0.51
N VAL A 16 -17.51 -28.76 0.75
CA VAL A 16 -16.43 -28.25 1.60
C VAL A 16 -15.37 -29.34 1.84
N ALA A 17 -15.78 -30.57 2.10
CA ALA A 17 -14.86 -31.69 2.25
C ALA A 17 -14.10 -31.99 0.95
N ALA A 18 -14.76 -31.91 -0.21
CA ALA A 18 -14.10 -32.05 -1.50
C ALA A 18 -13.05 -30.93 -1.74
N LEU A 19 -13.35 -29.68 -1.40
CA LEU A 19 -12.38 -28.58 -1.44
C LEU A 19 -11.19 -28.86 -0.50
N ALA A 20 -11.48 -29.29 0.74
CA ALA A 20 -10.43 -29.58 1.72
C ALA A 20 -9.52 -30.75 1.27
N ALA A 21 -10.03 -31.70 0.52
CA ALA A 21 -9.24 -32.78 -0.08
C ALA A 21 -8.42 -32.34 -1.31
N ALA A 22 -8.84 -31.27 -1.99
CA ALA A 22 -8.18 -30.74 -3.19
C ALA A 22 -7.05 -29.74 -2.91
N VAL A 23 -6.97 -29.16 -1.68
CA VAL A 23 -5.95 -28.22 -1.28
C VAL A 23 -4.97 -28.82 -0.27
N ARG A 24 -3.75 -28.29 -0.26
CA ARG A 24 -2.72 -28.68 0.71
C ARG A 24 -2.82 -27.90 2.01
N GLY A 25 -3.28 -26.66 1.94
CA GLY A 25 -3.47 -25.81 3.09
C GLY A 25 -4.79 -26.04 3.81
N PRO A 26 -5.01 -25.44 4.99
CA PRO A 26 -6.26 -25.59 5.72
C PRO A 26 -7.45 -24.93 5.01
N VAL A 27 -8.61 -25.59 5.10
CA VAL A 27 -9.93 -25.02 4.82
C VAL A 27 -10.65 -24.89 6.15
N LEU A 28 -11.01 -23.66 6.53
CA LEU A 28 -11.54 -23.35 7.85
C LEU A 28 -12.91 -22.69 7.73
N LEU A 29 -13.87 -23.23 8.49
CA LEU A 29 -15.22 -22.68 8.62
C LEU A 29 -15.35 -21.81 9.89
N PRO A 30 -16.33 -20.90 9.95
CA PRO A 30 -16.64 -20.14 11.16
C PRO A 30 -16.80 -21.06 12.38
N GLY A 31 -16.15 -20.66 13.48
CA GLY A 31 -16.16 -21.42 14.74
C GLY A 31 -15.11 -22.54 14.85
N GLN A 32 -14.37 -22.84 13.78
CA GLN A 32 -13.27 -23.82 13.85
C GLN A 32 -11.98 -23.17 14.37
N ASP A 33 -11.15 -23.97 15.02
CA ASP A 33 -9.83 -23.54 15.50
C ASP A 33 -8.97 -23.02 14.35
N GLY A 34 -8.38 -21.85 14.55
CA GLY A 34 -7.53 -21.18 13.57
C GLY A 34 -8.28 -20.26 12.59
N TYR A 35 -9.62 -20.33 12.46
CA TYR A 35 -10.38 -19.46 11.56
C TYR A 35 -10.15 -17.98 11.84
N ALA A 36 -10.32 -17.54 13.09
CA ALA A 36 -10.12 -16.14 13.48
C ALA A 36 -8.68 -15.67 13.20
N ARG A 37 -7.68 -16.50 13.51
CA ARG A 37 -6.26 -16.18 13.26
C ARG A 37 -5.95 -16.09 11.77
N GLU A 38 -6.55 -16.94 10.95
CA GLU A 38 -6.30 -16.96 9.50
C GLU A 38 -6.97 -15.79 8.77
N SER A 39 -8.13 -15.35 9.26
CA SER A 39 -8.87 -14.21 8.71
C SER A 39 -8.40 -12.85 9.25
N ALA A 40 -7.68 -12.80 10.37
CA ALA A 40 -7.19 -11.55 10.93
C ALA A 40 -6.15 -10.86 10.04
N GLY A 41 -6.28 -9.53 9.89
CA GLY A 41 -5.31 -8.67 9.22
C GLY A 41 -4.48 -7.84 10.20
N PHE A 42 -3.46 -7.13 9.68
CA PHE A 42 -2.67 -6.16 10.45
C PHE A 42 -3.53 -4.95 10.88
N ASN A 43 -4.31 -4.39 9.96
CA ASN A 43 -5.31 -3.38 10.33
C ASN A 43 -6.54 -4.11 10.88
N THR A 44 -6.75 -4.00 12.19
CA THR A 44 -7.84 -4.65 12.91
C THR A 44 -9.15 -3.85 12.94
N LEU A 45 -9.23 -2.75 12.16
CA LEU A 45 -10.44 -1.92 12.05
C LEU A 45 -11.63 -2.73 11.52
N LEU A 46 -11.38 -3.62 10.58
CA LEU A 46 -12.40 -4.49 10.00
C LEU A 46 -12.21 -5.93 10.47
N GLU A 47 -13.26 -6.48 11.04
CA GLU A 47 -13.39 -7.91 11.28
C GLU A 47 -13.92 -8.59 10.02
N HIS A 48 -13.21 -9.61 9.53
CA HIS A 48 -13.64 -10.42 8.41
C HIS A 48 -14.47 -11.61 8.88
N ARG A 49 -15.63 -11.81 8.25
CA ARG A 49 -16.52 -12.97 8.51
C ARG A 49 -16.77 -13.75 7.20
N PRO A 50 -15.71 -14.32 6.61
CA PRO A 50 -15.85 -15.10 5.39
C PRO A 50 -16.71 -16.35 5.60
N ALA A 51 -17.36 -16.82 4.53
CA ALA A 51 -18.08 -18.10 4.55
C ALA A 51 -17.13 -19.26 4.82
N LEU A 52 -15.91 -19.19 4.28
CA LEU A 52 -14.79 -20.06 4.60
C LEU A 52 -13.45 -19.38 4.29
N VAL A 53 -12.40 -19.89 4.91
CA VAL A 53 -11.01 -19.45 4.65
C VAL A 53 -10.21 -20.60 4.05
N VAL A 54 -9.48 -20.32 2.97
CA VAL A 54 -8.47 -21.24 2.42
C VAL A 54 -7.09 -20.67 2.71
N GLY A 55 -6.32 -21.34 3.56
CA GLY A 55 -4.93 -20.97 3.85
C GLY A 55 -3.99 -21.53 2.77
N ALA A 56 -3.95 -20.87 1.61
CA ALA A 56 -3.24 -21.37 0.44
C ALA A 56 -1.73 -21.52 0.66
N THR A 57 -1.16 -22.62 0.19
CA THR A 57 0.29 -22.92 0.21
C THR A 57 0.93 -22.79 -1.17
N GLY A 58 0.14 -22.67 -2.22
CA GLY A 58 0.60 -22.54 -3.60
C GLY A 58 -0.53 -22.22 -4.57
N ALA A 59 -0.18 -22.07 -5.85
CA ALA A 59 -1.13 -21.70 -6.90
C ALA A 59 -2.26 -22.74 -7.08
N ALA A 60 -1.99 -24.02 -6.87
CA ALA A 60 -3.02 -25.08 -6.99
C ALA A 60 -4.15 -24.89 -5.96
N ASP A 61 -3.81 -24.51 -4.71
CA ASP A 61 -4.80 -24.24 -3.67
C ASP A 61 -5.65 -23.02 -4.05
N VAL A 62 -5.03 -21.98 -4.64
CA VAL A 62 -5.72 -20.78 -5.13
C VAL A 62 -6.69 -21.14 -6.26
N VAL A 63 -6.25 -21.96 -7.23
CA VAL A 63 -7.10 -22.46 -8.32
C VAL A 63 -8.34 -23.18 -7.77
N ALA A 64 -8.14 -24.10 -6.82
CA ALA A 64 -9.24 -24.85 -6.19
C ALA A 64 -10.21 -23.92 -5.46
N ALA A 65 -9.70 -22.93 -4.71
CA ALA A 65 -10.51 -21.95 -3.99
C ALA A 65 -11.33 -21.05 -4.92
N VAL A 66 -10.73 -20.55 -6.02
CA VAL A 66 -11.41 -19.70 -7.02
C VAL A 66 -12.51 -20.49 -7.72
N ARG A 67 -12.23 -21.73 -8.18
CA ARG A 67 -13.22 -22.59 -8.82
C ARG A 67 -14.39 -22.93 -7.89
N PHE A 68 -14.07 -23.21 -6.62
CA PHE A 68 -15.09 -23.43 -5.61
C PHE A 68 -15.99 -22.21 -5.44
N ALA A 69 -15.39 -21.02 -5.27
CA ALA A 69 -16.14 -19.78 -5.11
C ALA A 69 -17.02 -19.47 -6.33
N ALA A 70 -16.48 -19.61 -7.53
CA ALA A 70 -17.21 -19.40 -8.79
C ALA A 70 -18.40 -20.37 -8.94
N GLY A 71 -18.20 -21.64 -8.62
CA GLY A 71 -19.25 -22.67 -8.66
C GLY A 71 -20.40 -22.43 -7.66
N HIS A 72 -20.16 -21.65 -6.61
CA HIS A 72 -21.15 -21.31 -5.58
C HIS A 72 -21.65 -19.86 -5.66
N GLY A 73 -21.20 -19.08 -6.64
CA GLY A 73 -21.56 -17.66 -6.76
C GLY A 73 -21.05 -16.78 -5.61
N LEU A 74 -20.03 -17.25 -4.87
CA LEU A 74 -19.45 -16.54 -3.73
C LEU A 74 -18.38 -15.53 -4.19
N PRO A 75 -18.31 -14.33 -3.57
CA PRO A 75 -17.19 -13.44 -3.84
C PRO A 75 -15.88 -14.05 -3.28
N VAL A 76 -14.78 -13.66 -3.91
CA VAL A 76 -13.43 -14.03 -3.47
C VAL A 76 -12.75 -12.79 -2.88
N ALA A 77 -12.21 -12.95 -1.68
CA ALA A 77 -11.27 -12.01 -1.06
C ALA A 77 -9.88 -12.65 -1.00
N VAL A 78 -8.84 -11.83 -1.09
CA VAL A 78 -7.45 -12.28 -0.94
C VAL A 78 -6.73 -11.44 0.11
N GLN A 79 -5.97 -12.10 0.98
CA GLN A 79 -5.21 -11.42 2.02
C GLN A 79 -3.84 -12.07 2.22
N ALA A 80 -2.78 -11.25 2.21
CA ALA A 80 -1.45 -11.64 2.69
C ALA A 80 -1.29 -11.22 4.17
N THR A 81 -1.02 -9.94 4.41
CA THR A 81 -0.77 -9.38 5.75
C THR A 81 -1.92 -8.52 6.29
N GLY A 82 -2.82 -8.06 5.43
CA GLY A 82 -3.99 -7.26 5.83
C GLY A 82 -3.68 -5.85 6.30
N HIS A 83 -2.61 -5.21 5.79
CA HIS A 83 -2.31 -3.79 6.07
C HIS A 83 -3.30 -2.85 5.38
N GLY A 84 -3.58 -3.05 4.10
CA GLY A 84 -4.51 -2.24 3.32
C GLY A 84 -5.83 -2.98 3.09
N VAL A 85 -6.78 -2.84 4.01
CA VAL A 85 -8.09 -3.50 3.94
C VAL A 85 -9.09 -2.56 3.28
N ALA A 86 -9.61 -2.97 2.11
CA ALA A 86 -10.59 -2.19 1.37
C ALA A 86 -12.04 -2.46 1.81
N ARG A 87 -12.37 -3.73 2.09
CA ARG A 87 -13.71 -4.18 2.48
C ARG A 87 -13.63 -5.41 3.38
N ALA A 88 -14.62 -5.59 4.26
CA ALA A 88 -14.77 -6.84 5.00
C ALA A 88 -15.08 -8.00 4.04
N ALA A 89 -14.50 -9.17 4.32
CA ALA A 89 -14.69 -10.38 3.50
C ALA A 89 -15.94 -11.16 3.89
N ASP A 90 -17.00 -10.47 4.33
CA ASP A 90 -18.22 -11.10 4.85
C ASP A 90 -18.90 -11.94 3.78
N GLY A 91 -19.16 -13.21 4.09
CA GLY A 91 -19.76 -14.18 3.18
C GLY A 91 -18.90 -14.62 1.99
N ALA A 92 -17.66 -14.14 1.90
CA ALA A 92 -16.73 -14.47 0.81
C ALA A 92 -15.97 -15.80 1.08
N VAL A 93 -15.35 -16.34 0.04
CA VAL A 93 -14.21 -17.24 0.17
C VAL A 93 -12.96 -16.37 0.38
N LEU A 94 -12.36 -16.40 1.57
CA LEU A 94 -11.12 -15.68 1.85
C LEU A 94 -9.92 -16.59 1.56
N VAL A 95 -9.11 -16.20 0.57
CA VAL A 95 -7.85 -16.87 0.27
C VAL A 95 -6.73 -16.15 1.02
N SER A 96 -6.21 -16.79 2.07
CA SER A 96 -5.04 -16.32 2.80
C SER A 96 -3.77 -16.83 2.12
N THR A 97 -2.92 -15.92 1.67
CA THR A 97 -1.64 -16.26 0.99
C THR A 97 -0.44 -16.25 1.94
N ARG A 98 -0.63 -16.02 3.24
CA ARG A 98 0.46 -15.88 4.23
C ARG A 98 1.44 -17.05 4.32
N ARG A 99 1.03 -18.25 3.84
CA ARG A 99 1.89 -19.45 3.76
C ARG A 99 2.71 -19.54 2.48
N MET A 100 2.44 -18.67 1.50
CA MET A 100 3.16 -18.64 0.24
C MET A 100 4.40 -17.76 0.39
N THR A 101 5.44 -18.26 1.05
CA THR A 101 6.62 -17.48 1.48
C THR A 101 7.87 -17.75 0.64
N GLY A 102 7.74 -18.46 -0.48
CA GLY A 102 8.88 -18.75 -1.37
C GLY A 102 9.49 -17.47 -1.95
N LEU A 103 10.79 -17.27 -1.75
CA LEU A 103 11.58 -16.16 -2.29
C LEU A 103 12.84 -16.72 -2.97
N ARG A 104 13.18 -16.15 -4.13
CA ARG A 104 14.42 -16.47 -4.86
C ARG A 104 15.02 -15.21 -5.43
N ILE A 105 16.25 -14.90 -5.02
CA ILE A 105 17.04 -13.82 -5.61
C ILE A 105 17.84 -14.38 -6.81
N ALA A 106 17.92 -13.63 -7.89
CA ALA A 106 18.78 -13.87 -9.04
C ALA A 106 19.73 -12.68 -9.21
N PRO A 107 20.87 -12.68 -8.50
CA PRO A 107 21.76 -11.53 -8.43
C PRO A 107 22.30 -11.09 -9.79
N ASP A 108 22.67 -12.03 -10.64
CA ASP A 108 23.22 -11.76 -11.98
C ASP A 108 22.20 -11.03 -12.91
N ARG A 109 20.90 -11.21 -12.63
CA ARG A 109 19.82 -10.53 -13.35
C ARG A 109 19.29 -9.30 -12.63
N GLY A 110 19.72 -9.06 -11.39
CA GLY A 110 19.18 -8.02 -10.53
C GLY A 110 17.67 -8.20 -10.30
N THR A 111 17.19 -9.44 -10.08
CA THR A 111 15.75 -9.71 -9.91
C THR A 111 15.48 -10.57 -8.69
N ALA A 112 14.24 -10.48 -8.18
CA ALA A 112 13.69 -11.37 -7.19
C ALA A 112 12.35 -11.96 -7.67
N ARG A 113 12.16 -13.27 -7.50
CA ARG A 113 10.86 -13.93 -7.67
C ARG A 113 10.32 -14.26 -6.29
N LEU A 114 9.12 -13.77 -6.02
CA LEU A 114 8.48 -13.87 -4.71
C LEU A 114 7.06 -14.42 -4.84
N ALA A 115 6.69 -15.32 -3.92
CA ALA A 115 5.33 -15.80 -3.77
C ALA A 115 4.45 -14.80 -3.01
N ALA A 116 3.13 -14.94 -3.12
CA ALA A 116 2.15 -13.93 -2.72
C ALA A 116 2.14 -13.54 -1.23
N GLY A 117 2.66 -14.38 -0.34
CA GLY A 117 2.73 -14.12 1.10
C GLY A 117 4.05 -13.52 1.58
N VAL A 118 5.03 -13.31 0.69
CA VAL A 118 6.34 -12.74 1.04
C VAL A 118 6.18 -11.30 1.55
N ARG A 119 6.83 -10.98 2.67
CA ARG A 119 6.92 -9.64 3.24
C ARG A 119 8.18 -8.94 2.78
N TRP A 120 8.17 -7.61 2.82
CA TRP A 120 9.32 -6.82 2.40
C TRP A 120 10.58 -7.10 3.23
N GLU A 121 10.45 -7.38 4.54
CA GLU A 121 11.60 -7.72 5.40
C GLU A 121 12.43 -8.88 4.83
N GLN A 122 11.77 -9.93 4.31
CA GLN A 122 12.45 -11.08 3.71
C GLN A 122 13.25 -10.66 2.46
N VAL A 123 12.60 -9.87 1.58
CA VAL A 123 13.23 -9.41 0.33
C VAL A 123 14.41 -8.49 0.62
N VAL A 124 14.27 -7.57 1.59
CA VAL A 124 15.32 -6.64 2.02
C VAL A 124 16.53 -7.41 2.50
N HIS A 125 16.35 -8.37 3.43
CA HIS A 125 17.48 -9.12 3.99
C HIS A 125 18.15 -10.04 2.98
N GLU A 126 17.37 -10.78 2.17
CA GLU A 126 17.96 -11.70 1.18
C GLU A 126 18.65 -10.95 0.03
N ALA A 127 18.08 -9.83 -0.45
CA ALA A 127 18.69 -9.03 -1.51
C ALA A 127 19.99 -8.33 -1.04
N ALA A 128 20.03 -7.87 0.22
CA ALA A 128 21.18 -7.16 0.78
C ALA A 128 22.47 -8.00 0.79
N VAL A 129 22.38 -9.34 0.89
CA VAL A 129 23.53 -10.26 0.79
C VAL A 129 24.27 -10.09 -0.54
N HIS A 130 23.55 -9.62 -1.58
CA HIS A 130 24.08 -9.40 -2.92
C HIS A 130 24.31 -7.91 -3.25
N GLY A 131 24.23 -7.01 -2.26
CA GLY A 131 24.34 -5.57 -2.48
C GLY A 131 23.15 -4.97 -3.23
N LEU A 132 22.01 -5.66 -3.23
CA LEU A 132 20.79 -5.26 -3.92
C LEU A 132 19.70 -4.84 -2.92
N ALA A 133 18.77 -4.01 -3.37
CA ALA A 133 17.67 -3.49 -2.59
C ALA A 133 16.34 -3.57 -3.38
N PRO A 134 15.22 -3.95 -2.75
CA PRO A 134 13.90 -3.83 -3.36
C PRO A 134 13.36 -2.40 -3.28
N LEU A 135 12.27 -2.13 -4.00
CA LEU A 135 11.50 -0.89 -3.89
C LEU A 135 10.36 -1.05 -2.87
N ASN A 136 10.72 -1.31 -1.63
CA ASN A 136 9.79 -1.45 -0.51
C ASN A 136 9.27 -0.11 0.00
N GLY A 137 8.11 -0.15 0.68
CA GLY A 137 7.56 0.97 1.44
C GLY A 137 8.21 1.16 2.82
N SER A 138 7.56 1.94 3.66
CA SER A 138 8.05 2.29 5.01
C SER A 138 8.07 1.10 5.97
N SER A 139 7.01 0.27 5.97
CA SER A 139 6.90 -0.89 6.86
C SER A 139 7.48 -2.16 6.22
N PRO A 140 8.38 -2.87 6.92
CA PRO A 140 8.96 -4.13 6.46
C PRO A 140 7.96 -5.29 6.48
N LEU A 141 6.86 -5.17 7.25
CA LEU A 141 5.87 -6.23 7.47
C LEU A 141 4.79 -6.28 6.36
N VAL A 142 4.74 -5.28 5.49
CA VAL A 142 3.77 -5.24 4.38
C VAL A 142 4.07 -6.34 3.36
N GLY A 143 3.01 -6.97 2.85
CA GLY A 143 3.11 -7.98 1.79
C GLY A 143 3.59 -7.37 0.48
N ALA A 144 4.71 -7.88 -0.05
CA ALA A 144 5.40 -7.29 -1.19
C ALA A 144 4.55 -7.30 -2.47
N VAL A 145 3.81 -8.38 -2.73
CA VAL A 145 2.98 -8.51 -3.93
C VAL A 145 1.81 -7.53 -3.90
N SER A 146 1.00 -7.52 -2.83
CA SER A 146 -0.18 -6.65 -2.75
C SER A 146 0.17 -5.16 -2.76
N TYR A 147 1.28 -4.79 -2.14
CA TYR A 147 1.83 -3.44 -2.18
C TYR A 147 2.21 -3.01 -3.60
N THR A 148 2.93 -3.85 -4.31
CA THR A 148 3.40 -3.57 -5.67
C THR A 148 2.25 -3.49 -6.68
N LEU A 149 1.25 -4.36 -6.57
CA LEU A 149 0.07 -4.35 -7.43
C LEU A 149 -0.75 -3.06 -7.34
N GLY A 150 -0.67 -2.32 -6.23
CA GLY A 150 -1.31 -1.00 -6.10
C GLY A 150 -0.39 0.19 -6.41
N GLY A 151 0.73 -0.07 -7.07
CA GLY A 151 1.74 0.93 -7.43
C GLY A 151 3.02 0.77 -6.62
N GLY A 152 2.96 0.83 -5.29
CA GLY A 152 4.11 0.72 -4.41
C GLY A 152 4.97 1.99 -4.37
N LEU A 153 4.60 2.96 -3.53
CA LEU A 153 5.36 4.20 -3.31
C LEU A 153 6.56 3.92 -2.38
N ALA A 154 7.71 3.66 -2.99
CA ALA A 154 8.90 3.20 -2.31
C ALA A 154 9.61 4.30 -1.52
N VAL A 155 10.43 3.89 -0.53
CA VAL A 155 11.31 4.82 0.21
C VAL A 155 12.29 5.54 -0.73
N MET A 156 12.69 4.90 -1.84
CA MET A 156 13.58 5.47 -2.88
C MET A 156 12.80 5.89 -4.15
N ALA A 157 11.51 6.22 -4.04
CA ALA A 157 10.64 6.39 -5.20
C ALA A 157 11.06 7.54 -6.13
N ARG A 158 11.62 8.63 -5.63
CA ARG A 158 12.07 9.74 -6.47
C ARG A 158 13.24 9.34 -7.37
N THR A 159 14.07 8.41 -6.93
CA THR A 159 15.20 7.88 -7.72
C THR A 159 14.73 6.87 -8.75
N PHE A 160 13.84 5.94 -8.36
CA PHE A 160 13.56 4.75 -9.18
C PHE A 160 12.11 4.64 -9.68
N GLY A 161 11.16 5.42 -9.19
CA GLY A 161 9.74 5.33 -9.54
C GLY A 161 8.96 4.42 -8.59
N TYR A 162 7.78 4.00 -9.04
CA TYR A 162 6.92 3.06 -8.31
C TYR A 162 7.47 1.63 -8.40
N ALA A 163 7.24 0.81 -7.37
CA ALA A 163 7.61 -0.62 -7.42
C ALA A 163 6.96 -1.35 -8.62
N ALA A 164 5.74 -0.98 -9.00
CA ALA A 164 5.04 -1.50 -10.17
C ALA A 164 5.78 -1.25 -11.50
N ASP A 165 6.60 -0.21 -11.59
CA ASP A 165 7.40 0.12 -12.78
C ASP A 165 8.52 -0.92 -13.02
N HIS A 166 8.83 -1.74 -12.02
CA HIS A 166 9.90 -2.73 -12.03
C HIS A 166 9.40 -4.18 -11.99
N VAL A 167 8.10 -4.41 -12.13
CA VAL A 167 7.55 -5.76 -12.29
C VAL A 167 7.94 -6.30 -13.66
N ARG A 168 8.39 -7.54 -13.72
CA ARG A 168 8.84 -8.23 -14.95
C ARG A 168 7.87 -9.30 -15.41
N GLY A 169 7.15 -9.94 -14.48
CA GLY A 169 6.17 -10.95 -14.77
C GLY A 169 5.41 -11.40 -13.53
N LEU A 170 4.25 -11.99 -13.75
CA LEU A 170 3.32 -12.43 -12.72
C LEU A 170 2.75 -13.81 -13.05
N ASP A 171 2.48 -14.61 -12.02
CA ASP A 171 1.56 -15.75 -12.13
C ASP A 171 0.25 -15.33 -11.45
N VAL A 172 -0.86 -15.44 -12.13
CA VAL A 172 -2.19 -15.02 -11.64
C VAL A 172 -3.24 -16.07 -11.91
N VAL A 173 -4.13 -16.30 -10.93
CA VAL A 173 -5.34 -17.12 -11.11
C VAL A 173 -6.50 -16.18 -11.36
N THR A 174 -7.08 -16.24 -12.54
CA THR A 174 -8.24 -15.44 -12.99
C THR A 174 -9.58 -16.05 -12.57
N ALA A 175 -10.71 -15.37 -12.81
CA ALA A 175 -12.02 -15.78 -12.30
C ALA A 175 -12.53 -17.10 -12.91
N ASP A 176 -12.02 -17.52 -14.05
CA ASP A 176 -12.23 -18.83 -14.67
C ASP A 176 -11.50 -20.00 -13.97
N GLY A 177 -10.69 -19.67 -12.94
CA GLY A 177 -9.86 -20.63 -12.22
C GLY A 177 -8.62 -21.10 -12.99
N GLU A 178 -8.21 -20.36 -14.03
CA GLU A 178 -7.02 -20.69 -14.81
C GLU A 178 -5.79 -19.94 -14.27
N LEU A 179 -4.66 -20.66 -14.16
CA LEU A 179 -3.36 -20.09 -13.82
C LEU A 179 -2.69 -19.56 -15.09
N ARG A 180 -2.47 -18.24 -15.14
CA ARG A 180 -1.85 -17.55 -16.26
C ARG A 180 -0.50 -17.00 -15.88
N GLN A 181 0.47 -17.11 -16.79
CA GLN A 181 1.73 -16.37 -16.72
C GLN A 181 1.60 -15.13 -17.59
N VAL A 182 1.77 -13.97 -17.00
CA VAL A 182 1.56 -12.69 -17.67
C VAL A 182 2.81 -11.81 -17.56
N ASP A 183 3.16 -11.19 -18.66
CA ASP A 183 4.24 -10.21 -18.77
C ASP A 183 3.93 -9.28 -19.95
N GLN A 184 4.92 -8.53 -20.41
CA GLN A 184 4.74 -7.58 -21.51
C GLN A 184 4.51 -8.21 -22.88
N GLU A 185 4.89 -9.46 -23.06
CA GLU A 185 4.75 -10.23 -24.31
C GLU A 185 3.55 -11.17 -24.24
N ARG A 186 3.27 -11.68 -23.04
CA ARG A 186 2.16 -12.61 -22.76
C ARG A 186 1.07 -11.92 -21.97
N GLU A 187 -0.12 -11.83 -22.52
CA GLU A 187 -1.29 -11.17 -21.92
C GLU A 187 -0.97 -9.71 -21.48
N PRO A 188 -0.41 -8.86 -22.38
CA PRO A 188 0.12 -7.55 -22.00
C PRO A 188 -0.94 -6.61 -21.40
N GLU A 189 -2.22 -6.75 -21.78
CA GLU A 189 -3.33 -5.98 -21.22
C GLU A 189 -3.60 -6.37 -19.77
N LEU A 190 -3.61 -7.69 -19.48
CA LEU A 190 -3.79 -8.17 -18.10
C LEU A 190 -2.60 -7.79 -17.23
N PHE A 191 -1.38 -7.88 -17.77
CA PHE A 191 -0.17 -7.43 -17.08
C PHE A 191 -0.24 -5.95 -16.73
N TRP A 192 -0.64 -5.10 -17.70
CA TRP A 192 -0.83 -3.66 -17.49
C TRP A 192 -1.84 -3.37 -16.38
N GLY A 193 -2.99 -4.05 -16.41
CA GLY A 193 -4.05 -3.85 -15.42
C GLY A 193 -3.69 -4.32 -14.01
N LEU A 194 -2.98 -5.45 -13.88
CA LEU A 194 -2.51 -5.97 -12.60
C LEU A 194 -1.48 -5.04 -11.94
N CYS A 195 -0.60 -4.40 -12.75
CA CYS A 195 0.36 -3.43 -12.26
C CYS A 195 -0.31 -2.05 -12.06
N GLY A 196 -0.99 -1.87 -10.96
CA GLY A 196 -1.70 -0.65 -10.55
C GLY A 196 -3.17 -0.88 -10.18
N GLY A 197 -3.85 -1.87 -10.78
CA GLY A 197 -5.26 -2.18 -10.52
C GLY A 197 -5.50 -3.17 -9.37
N LYS A 198 -4.46 -3.59 -8.65
CA LYS A 198 -4.55 -4.55 -7.52
C LYS A 198 -5.22 -5.88 -7.91
N GLY A 199 -5.94 -6.49 -6.95
CA GLY A 199 -6.60 -7.79 -7.06
C GLY A 199 -7.95 -7.78 -7.80
N ASN A 200 -8.19 -6.85 -8.71
CA ASN A 200 -9.46 -6.78 -9.44
C ASN A 200 -9.62 -7.87 -10.52
N PHE A 201 -8.52 -8.44 -11.01
CA PHE A 201 -8.51 -9.34 -12.16
C PHE A 201 -8.18 -10.78 -11.81
N GLY A 202 -7.80 -11.03 -10.56
CA GLY A 202 -7.38 -12.35 -10.11
C GLY A 202 -6.51 -12.30 -8.85
N ILE A 203 -6.08 -13.47 -8.41
CA ILE A 203 -5.12 -13.65 -7.32
C ILE A 203 -3.74 -13.88 -7.89
N VAL A 204 -2.83 -12.92 -7.71
CA VAL A 204 -1.41 -13.11 -8.06
C VAL A 204 -0.79 -14.06 -7.06
N THR A 205 -0.22 -15.14 -7.56
CA THR A 205 0.40 -16.21 -6.76
C THR A 205 1.92 -16.08 -6.69
N SER A 206 2.52 -15.41 -7.69
CA SER A 206 3.96 -15.17 -7.77
C SER A 206 4.22 -13.90 -8.60
N MET A 207 5.31 -13.19 -8.27
CA MET A 207 5.75 -11.97 -8.95
C MET A 207 7.26 -11.97 -9.12
N GLU A 208 7.76 -11.56 -10.29
CA GLU A 208 9.17 -11.24 -10.51
C GLU A 208 9.35 -9.73 -10.56
N ILE A 209 10.26 -9.19 -9.73
CA ILE A 209 10.57 -7.76 -9.62
C ILE A 209 12.04 -7.48 -9.91
N GLY A 210 12.34 -6.27 -10.41
CA GLY A 210 13.70 -5.75 -10.45
C GLY A 210 14.18 -5.30 -9.06
N LEU A 211 15.47 -5.50 -8.81
CA LEU A 211 16.19 -5.02 -7.63
C LEU A 211 17.19 -3.94 -8.03
N MET A 212 17.46 -3.01 -7.11
CA MET A 212 18.33 -1.85 -7.32
C MET A 212 19.70 -2.09 -6.70
N PRO A 213 20.81 -1.65 -7.33
CA PRO A 213 22.18 -1.81 -6.78
C PRO A 213 22.44 -0.74 -5.70
N VAL A 214 21.72 -0.83 -4.58
CA VAL A 214 21.78 0.12 -3.45
C VAL A 214 22.05 -0.63 -2.15
N PRO A 215 23.31 -0.97 -1.85
CA PRO A 215 23.66 -1.67 -0.61
C PRO A 215 23.52 -0.78 0.64
N ARG A 216 23.63 0.52 0.48
CA ARG A 216 23.60 1.52 1.57
C ARG A 216 22.80 2.74 1.17
N LEU A 217 22.27 3.44 2.17
CA LEU A 217 21.61 4.74 2.06
C LEU A 217 22.25 5.74 3.03
N TYR A 218 22.17 7.03 2.70
CA TYR A 218 22.26 8.07 3.71
C TYR A 218 20.79 8.44 4.09
N GLY A 219 20.36 7.99 5.28
CA GLY A 219 18.95 8.07 5.65
C GLY A 219 18.70 8.07 7.15
N GLY A 220 17.45 8.27 7.52
CA GLY A 220 16.99 8.40 8.89
C GLY A 220 15.92 9.49 9.02
N ALA A 221 15.71 9.98 10.25
CA ALA A 221 14.78 11.06 10.54
C ALA A 221 15.43 12.16 11.40
N LEU A 222 15.15 13.42 11.06
CA LEU A 222 15.34 14.57 11.93
C LEU A 222 14.03 14.77 12.69
N THR A 223 14.05 14.61 14.01
CA THR A 223 12.88 14.77 14.86
C THR A 223 13.02 16.09 15.65
N PHE A 224 12.04 16.95 15.49
CA PHE A 224 11.94 18.25 16.18
C PHE A 224 10.76 18.23 17.15
N ASP A 225 10.82 19.08 18.18
CA ASP A 225 9.65 19.35 19.02
C ASP A 225 8.49 19.87 18.16
N GLY A 226 7.26 19.50 18.50
CA GLY A 226 6.07 19.91 17.77
C GLY A 226 5.91 21.43 17.65
N ALA A 227 6.39 22.20 18.64
CA ALA A 227 6.38 23.65 18.61
C ALA A 227 7.24 24.24 17.46
N ALA A 228 8.20 23.47 16.92
CA ALA A 228 9.01 23.87 15.78
C ALA A 228 8.29 23.72 14.41
N ALA A 229 7.10 23.10 14.37
CA ALA A 229 6.36 22.85 13.12
C ALA A 229 6.18 24.11 12.25
N PRO A 230 5.87 25.32 12.79
CA PRO A 230 5.72 26.53 12.00
C PRO A 230 7.00 27.00 11.27
N VAL A 231 8.16 26.54 11.71
CA VAL A 231 9.46 26.84 11.09
C VAL A 231 9.92 25.70 10.19
N VAL A 232 9.84 24.46 10.68
CA VAL A 232 10.36 23.27 9.98
C VAL A 232 9.56 22.94 8.71
N LEU A 233 8.22 23.05 8.73
CA LEU A 233 7.40 22.72 7.57
C LEU A 233 7.67 23.66 6.37
N PRO A 234 7.63 24.99 6.50
CA PRO A 234 8.00 25.87 5.39
C PRO A 234 9.44 25.68 4.91
N ALA A 235 10.40 25.50 5.83
CA ALA A 235 11.79 25.25 5.47
C ALA A 235 11.97 23.96 4.66
N TRP A 236 11.25 22.89 5.03
CA TRP A 236 11.26 21.64 4.27
C TRP A 236 10.62 21.81 2.90
N LEU A 237 9.49 22.51 2.77
CA LEU A 237 8.86 22.79 1.47
C LEU A 237 9.82 23.55 0.55
N ASP A 238 10.45 24.64 1.03
CA ASP A 238 11.43 25.41 0.26
C ASP A 238 12.62 24.52 -0.16
N TRP A 239 13.10 23.64 0.74
CA TRP A 239 14.20 22.72 0.48
C TRP A 239 13.84 21.67 -0.59
N THR A 240 12.59 21.17 -0.63
CA THR A 240 12.17 20.16 -1.62
C THR A 240 12.30 20.67 -3.06
N ALA A 241 12.17 21.97 -3.30
CA ALA A 241 12.29 22.57 -4.63
C ALA A 241 13.68 22.36 -5.27
N SER A 242 14.74 22.23 -4.44
CA SER A 242 16.12 22.03 -4.88
C SER A 242 16.67 20.62 -4.63
N ALA A 243 15.86 19.73 -4.04
CA ALA A 243 16.28 18.36 -3.73
C ALA A 243 16.57 17.56 -5.01
N PRO A 244 17.76 16.92 -5.13
CA PRO A 244 18.11 16.13 -6.31
C PRO A 244 17.24 14.89 -6.44
N LEU A 245 17.32 14.20 -7.58
CA LEU A 245 16.50 13.01 -7.87
C LEU A 245 16.81 11.85 -6.93
N GLU A 246 18.05 11.76 -6.49
CA GLU A 246 18.55 10.75 -5.56
C GLU A 246 18.00 10.92 -4.13
N MET A 247 17.34 12.04 -3.86
CA MET A 247 16.79 12.39 -2.55
C MET A 247 15.28 12.14 -2.51
N SER A 248 14.83 11.15 -1.74
CA SER A 248 13.44 11.00 -1.32
C SER A 248 13.27 11.51 0.11
N SER A 249 12.20 12.22 0.38
CA SER A 249 11.90 12.80 1.70
C SER A 249 10.41 12.89 1.96
N SER A 250 10.06 12.86 3.23
CA SER A 250 8.73 13.22 3.72
C SER A 250 8.82 14.06 4.99
N LEU A 251 7.77 14.84 5.26
CA LEU A 251 7.59 15.51 6.55
C LEU A 251 6.33 14.96 7.20
N ALA A 252 6.47 14.51 8.45
CA ALA A 252 5.39 13.96 9.24
C ALA A 252 5.16 14.75 10.53
N LEU A 253 3.91 15.12 10.77
CA LEU A 253 3.42 15.58 12.07
C LEU A 253 2.91 14.34 12.82
N VAL A 254 3.57 13.95 13.91
CA VAL A 254 3.33 12.69 14.61
C VAL A 254 2.93 12.97 16.05
N ARG A 255 1.82 12.36 16.49
CA ARG A 255 1.40 12.33 17.89
C ARG A 255 1.64 10.93 18.44
N PHE A 256 2.77 10.78 19.13
CA PHE A 256 3.09 9.51 19.77
C PHE A 256 2.23 9.27 21.00
N PRO A 257 1.73 8.04 21.19
CA PRO A 257 1.04 7.67 22.42
C PRO A 257 2.02 7.64 23.60
N ASP A 258 1.49 7.72 24.84
CA ASP A 258 2.27 7.48 26.05
C ASP A 258 2.44 5.96 26.28
N ASP A 259 3.25 5.34 25.41
CA ASP A 259 3.57 3.91 25.43
C ASP A 259 5.00 3.70 25.93
N PRO A 260 5.20 2.89 27.00
CA PRO A 260 6.53 2.57 27.53
C PRO A 260 7.48 1.90 26.55
N ALA A 261 6.97 1.29 25.47
CA ALA A 261 7.79 0.69 24.42
C ALA A 261 8.48 1.73 23.51
N LEU A 262 8.00 2.99 23.53
CA LEU A 262 8.57 4.07 22.73
C LEU A 262 9.78 4.72 23.43
N PRO A 263 10.76 5.23 22.66
CA PRO A 263 11.86 6.02 23.18
C PRO A 263 11.35 7.24 23.98
N GLY A 264 11.96 7.51 25.14
CA GLY A 264 11.55 8.59 26.05
C GLY A 264 11.50 9.97 25.40
N GLU A 265 12.33 10.21 24.38
CA GLU A 265 12.42 11.46 23.65
C GLU A 265 11.15 11.79 22.84
N VAL A 266 10.38 10.77 22.44
CA VAL A 266 9.18 10.95 21.61
C VAL A 266 7.89 10.50 22.29
N ARG A 267 7.98 9.72 23.36
CA ARG A 267 6.86 9.14 24.09
C ARG A 267 5.89 10.22 24.59
N GLY A 268 4.59 10.08 24.28
CA GLY A 268 3.54 11.00 24.69
C GLY A 268 3.67 12.41 24.08
N ARG A 269 4.50 12.60 23.06
CA ARG A 269 4.80 13.93 22.50
C ARG A 269 4.24 14.10 21.10
N PHE A 270 3.92 15.35 20.79
CA PHE A 270 3.76 15.81 19.41
C PHE A 270 5.11 16.24 18.87
N VAL A 271 5.51 15.69 17.72
CA VAL A 271 6.80 15.97 17.08
C VAL A 271 6.63 16.20 15.58
N VAL A 272 7.64 16.85 14.97
CA VAL A 272 7.80 16.95 13.52
C VAL A 272 8.97 16.09 13.11
N GLN A 273 8.76 15.18 12.15
CA GLN A 273 9.82 14.34 11.60
C GLN A 273 10.06 14.68 10.14
N VAL A 274 11.30 15.03 9.79
CA VAL A 274 11.74 15.09 8.40
C VAL A 274 12.52 13.80 8.11
N ARG A 275 11.95 12.96 7.27
CA ARG A 275 12.48 11.65 6.90
C ARG A 275 13.29 11.76 5.62
N ILE A 276 14.44 11.12 5.57
CA ILE A 276 15.45 11.23 4.52
C ILE A 276 15.81 9.83 4.02
N ALA A 277 15.85 9.67 2.70
CA ALA A 277 16.45 8.52 2.02
C ALA A 277 17.19 9.02 0.78
N PHE A 278 18.51 9.02 0.84
CA PHE A 278 19.39 9.49 -0.22
C PHE A 278 20.27 8.37 -0.73
N THR A 279 20.24 8.14 -2.05
CA THR A 279 20.98 7.04 -2.71
C THR A 279 22.39 7.43 -3.16
N GLY A 280 22.81 8.67 -2.96
CA GLY A 280 24.16 9.16 -3.22
C GLY A 280 25.13 8.93 -2.06
N THR A 281 26.27 9.64 -2.07
CA THR A 281 27.30 9.51 -1.05
C THR A 281 26.91 10.13 0.29
N ALA A 282 27.44 9.59 1.40
CA ALA A 282 27.18 10.11 2.74
C ALA A 282 27.63 11.58 2.91
N ALA A 283 28.74 11.96 2.31
CA ALA A 283 29.25 13.33 2.36
C ALA A 283 28.31 14.32 1.66
N GLU A 284 27.79 13.95 0.50
CA GLU A 284 26.80 14.74 -0.24
C GLU A 284 25.48 14.80 0.50
N GLY A 285 24.99 13.68 1.01
CA GLY A 285 23.77 13.61 1.84
C GLY A 285 23.87 14.49 3.07
N ALA A 286 24.99 14.50 3.79
CA ALA A 286 25.23 15.37 4.93
C ALA A 286 25.13 16.85 4.56
N ARG A 287 25.73 17.25 3.42
CA ARG A 287 25.68 18.63 2.90
C ARG A 287 24.26 19.03 2.52
N LEU A 288 23.52 18.17 1.83
CA LEU A 288 22.14 18.43 1.40
C LEU A 288 21.18 18.56 2.59
N VAL A 289 21.38 17.79 3.65
CA VAL A 289 20.52 17.79 4.84
C VAL A 289 20.91 18.89 5.85
N ALA A 290 22.09 19.49 5.74
CA ALA A 290 22.55 20.51 6.68
C ALA A 290 21.56 21.68 6.90
N PRO A 291 20.93 22.29 5.86
CA PRO A 291 19.94 23.37 6.06
C PRO A 291 18.72 22.90 6.89
N LEU A 292 18.29 21.64 6.74
CA LEU A 292 17.19 21.13 7.53
C LEU A 292 17.58 20.93 8.99
N ARG A 293 18.83 20.57 9.27
CA ARG A 293 19.36 20.48 10.64
C ARG A 293 19.37 21.83 11.35
N GLU A 294 19.51 22.93 10.59
CA GLU A 294 19.53 24.30 11.11
C GLU A 294 18.13 24.90 11.29
N SER A 295 17.06 24.24 10.80
CA SER A 295 15.69 24.76 10.88
C SER A 295 15.07 24.77 12.28
N GLY A 296 15.73 24.16 13.29
CA GLY A 296 15.26 24.18 14.68
C GLY A 296 16.04 23.24 15.61
N PRO A 297 15.79 23.31 16.92
CA PRO A 297 16.37 22.40 17.89
C PRO A 297 15.79 20.98 17.68
N ARG A 298 16.68 20.00 17.46
CA ARG A 298 16.30 18.61 17.27
C ARG A 298 16.18 17.88 18.61
N VAL A 299 15.12 17.08 18.73
CA VAL A 299 14.93 16.14 19.83
C VAL A 299 15.74 14.88 19.57
N LEU A 300 15.79 14.44 18.28
CA LEU A 300 16.56 13.28 17.84
C LEU A 300 17.02 13.49 16.39
N ASP A 301 18.23 13.01 16.08
CA ASP A 301 18.80 12.98 14.73
C ASP A 301 19.36 11.58 14.47
N THR A 302 18.67 10.79 13.64
CA THR A 302 19.11 9.43 13.27
C THR A 302 19.66 9.39 11.85
N VAL A 303 19.76 10.55 11.15
CA VAL A 303 20.20 10.61 9.76
C VAL A 303 21.70 10.35 9.65
N ARG A 304 22.04 9.22 9.07
CA ARG A 304 23.42 8.69 8.91
C ARG A 304 23.53 7.80 7.67
N GLU A 305 24.73 7.46 7.32
CA GLU A 305 24.93 6.33 6.42
C GLU A 305 24.52 5.03 7.11
N MET A 306 23.70 4.22 6.44
CA MET A 306 23.19 2.96 6.97
C MET A 306 23.19 1.87 5.91
N PRO A 307 23.34 0.58 6.26
CA PRO A 307 23.05 -0.51 5.33
C PRO A 307 21.56 -0.48 4.96
N TYR A 308 21.22 -0.95 3.76
CA TYR A 308 19.81 -0.94 3.32
C TYR A 308 18.90 -1.80 4.23
N THR A 309 19.46 -2.78 4.93
CA THR A 309 18.72 -3.58 5.93
C THR A 309 18.09 -2.75 7.05
N ASP A 310 18.62 -1.56 7.32
CA ASP A 310 18.11 -0.64 8.35
C ASP A 310 17.01 0.30 7.83
N VAL A 311 16.58 0.17 6.56
CA VAL A 311 15.66 1.10 5.89
C VAL A 311 14.35 1.35 6.65
N ALA A 312 13.85 0.36 7.38
CA ALA A 312 12.65 0.47 8.20
C ALA A 312 12.78 1.53 9.32
N SER A 313 14.01 1.79 9.80
CA SER A 313 14.27 2.78 10.87
C SER A 313 14.03 4.23 10.44
N ILE A 314 13.92 4.51 9.14
CA ILE A 314 13.61 5.85 8.60
C ILE A 314 12.21 6.29 9.02
N HIS A 315 11.24 5.38 9.00
CA HIS A 315 9.84 5.68 9.34
C HIS A 315 9.48 5.20 10.75
N GLY A 316 10.00 4.05 11.18
CA GLY A 316 9.70 3.46 12.47
C GLY A 316 8.22 3.10 12.63
N ASP A 317 7.61 2.55 11.57
CA ASP A 317 6.19 2.20 11.55
C ASP A 317 5.88 1.13 12.63
N PRO A 318 4.66 1.12 13.21
CA PRO A 318 4.23 0.10 14.16
C PRO A 318 4.37 -1.32 13.61
N THR A 319 4.78 -2.25 14.46
CA THR A 319 4.96 -3.68 14.12
C THR A 319 3.83 -4.58 14.61
N GLU A 320 3.03 -4.10 15.57
CA GLU A 320 1.89 -4.83 16.11
C GLU A 320 0.58 -4.43 15.42
N PRO A 321 -0.33 -5.39 15.19
CA PRO A 321 -1.65 -5.09 14.62
C PRO A 321 -2.45 -4.11 15.50
N TYR A 322 -3.05 -3.12 14.85
CA TYR A 322 -3.91 -2.14 15.52
C TYR A 322 -5.01 -1.62 14.57
N PRO A 323 -6.12 -1.06 15.09
CA PRO A 323 -7.15 -0.45 14.26
C PRO A 323 -6.75 0.97 13.86
N TYR A 324 -6.88 1.29 12.57
CA TYR A 324 -6.62 2.64 12.05
C TYR A 324 -7.40 2.94 10.78
N HIS A 325 -7.70 4.23 10.58
CA HIS A 325 -8.22 4.80 9.36
C HIS A 325 -7.12 5.54 8.61
N GLU A 326 -7.19 5.52 7.29
CA GLU A 326 -6.29 6.26 6.41
C GLU A 326 -7.08 7.19 5.48
N ARG A 327 -6.50 8.35 5.17
CA ARG A 327 -6.94 9.23 4.08
C ARG A 327 -5.75 9.67 3.26
N THR A 328 -6.00 9.90 2.00
CA THR A 328 -4.96 10.35 1.08
C THR A 328 -5.45 11.44 0.16
N LEU A 329 -4.53 12.32 -0.24
CA LEU A 329 -4.75 13.36 -1.23
C LEU A 329 -3.49 13.54 -2.06
N MET A 330 -3.63 13.51 -3.39
CA MET A 330 -2.54 13.88 -4.28
C MET A 330 -2.56 15.40 -4.47
N LEU A 331 -1.41 16.02 -4.26
CA LEU A 331 -1.26 17.47 -4.22
C LEU A 331 -0.29 17.94 -5.31
N GLY A 332 -0.58 19.11 -5.88
CA GLY A 332 0.34 19.84 -6.73
C GLY A 332 1.43 20.58 -5.93
N GLU A 333 1.88 21.72 -6.44
CA GLU A 333 2.83 22.57 -5.74
C GLU A 333 2.20 23.14 -4.46
N LEU A 334 2.95 23.10 -3.36
CA LEU A 334 2.53 23.63 -2.07
C LEU A 334 3.30 24.92 -1.77
N ASP A 335 2.56 25.96 -1.40
CA ASP A 335 3.08 27.24 -0.99
C ASP A 335 3.02 27.46 0.54
N ARG A 336 3.46 28.61 1.01
CA ARG A 336 3.40 28.99 2.43
C ARG A 336 1.96 29.09 2.95
N THR A 337 0.98 29.35 2.08
CA THR A 337 -0.44 29.37 2.46
C THR A 337 -0.95 27.97 2.74
N ALA A 338 -0.55 26.98 1.91
CA ALA A 338 -0.82 25.58 2.15
C ALA A 338 -0.23 25.10 3.49
N ALA A 339 1.05 25.48 3.74
CA ALA A 339 1.71 25.18 5.02
C ALA A 339 0.95 25.77 6.21
N GLY A 340 0.53 27.02 6.12
CA GLY A 340 -0.28 27.68 7.15
C GLY A 340 -1.62 26.97 7.41
N ARG A 341 -2.32 26.53 6.36
CA ARG A 341 -3.58 25.80 6.48
C ARG A 341 -3.38 24.39 7.08
N LEU A 342 -2.30 23.70 6.69
CA LEU A 342 -1.96 22.41 7.28
C LEU A 342 -1.67 22.56 8.78
N LEU A 343 -0.87 23.55 9.17
CA LEU A 343 -0.55 23.82 10.58
C LEU A 343 -1.76 24.23 11.40
N ALA A 344 -2.65 25.05 10.84
CA ALA A 344 -3.91 25.40 11.51
C ALA A 344 -4.84 24.19 11.71
N ALA A 345 -4.75 23.16 10.87
CA ALA A 345 -5.57 21.95 10.96
C ALA A 345 -4.91 20.84 11.78
N ALA A 346 -3.59 20.70 11.76
CA ALA A 346 -2.86 19.56 12.32
C ALA A 346 -1.62 19.93 13.15
N GLY A 347 -1.32 21.21 13.30
CA GLY A 347 -0.18 21.71 14.09
C GLY A 347 -0.36 21.57 15.60
N PRO A 348 0.57 22.17 16.38
CA PRO A 348 0.60 21.98 17.84
C PRO A 348 -0.67 22.49 18.55
N ASP A 349 -1.23 23.61 18.12
CA ASP A 349 -2.37 24.28 18.77
C ASP A 349 -3.72 23.96 18.09
N SER A 350 -3.76 23.01 17.18
CA SER A 350 -4.94 22.72 16.35
C SER A 350 -6.02 21.87 17.07
N GLY A 351 -5.71 21.26 18.18
CA GLY A 351 -6.58 20.25 18.83
C GLY A 351 -6.75 18.97 17.99
N CYS A 352 -5.91 18.77 16.97
CA CYS A 352 -5.94 17.58 16.12
C CYS A 352 -5.51 16.35 16.88
N SER A 353 -6.27 15.24 16.74
CA SER A 353 -6.00 13.94 17.36
C SER A 353 -5.51 12.87 16.36
N LEU A 354 -5.26 13.25 15.09
CA LEU A 354 -4.66 12.33 14.13
C LEU A 354 -3.28 11.88 14.61
N GLY A 355 -3.02 10.58 14.60
CA GLY A 355 -1.72 10.04 15.01
C GLY A 355 -0.60 10.43 14.05
N LEU A 356 -0.91 10.49 12.74
CA LEU A 356 0.04 10.87 11.70
C LEU A 356 -0.63 11.77 10.67
N VAL A 357 0.08 12.84 10.28
CA VAL A 357 -0.20 13.62 9.06
C VAL A 357 1.12 13.76 8.32
N GLU A 358 1.26 13.08 7.17
CA GLU A 358 2.52 13.00 6.42
C GLU A 358 2.37 13.59 5.02
N LEU A 359 3.29 14.46 4.63
CA LEU A 359 3.51 14.90 3.26
C LEU A 359 4.72 14.16 2.69
N ARG A 360 4.52 13.34 1.65
CA ARG A 360 5.60 12.68 0.90
C ARG A 360 5.93 13.47 -0.34
N HIS A 361 7.19 13.85 -0.52
CA HIS A 361 7.68 14.54 -1.71
C HIS A 361 7.78 13.57 -2.87
N LEU A 362 7.02 13.84 -3.93
CA LEU A 362 6.97 13.05 -5.16
C LEU A 362 7.84 13.66 -6.28
N GLY A 363 7.47 13.45 -7.54
CA GLY A 363 8.22 13.89 -8.71
C GLY A 363 9.40 12.96 -9.01
N GLY A 364 10.45 13.47 -9.65
CA GLY A 364 11.59 12.63 -10.04
C GLY A 364 11.19 11.51 -10.99
N ALA A 365 11.63 10.27 -10.73
CA ALA A 365 11.30 9.11 -11.54
C ALA A 365 9.81 8.75 -11.51
N LEU A 366 9.06 9.14 -10.46
CA LEU A 366 7.62 8.91 -10.36
C LEU A 366 6.82 9.59 -11.47
N SER A 367 7.27 10.77 -11.93
CA SER A 367 6.62 11.57 -12.97
C SER A 367 7.14 11.31 -14.39
N ARG A 368 8.16 10.47 -14.54
CA ARG A 368 8.74 10.16 -15.85
C ARG A 368 7.93 9.10 -16.59
N PRO A 369 7.96 9.10 -17.94
CA PRO A 369 7.46 7.98 -18.72
C PRO A 369 8.16 6.69 -18.32
N VAL A 370 7.38 5.64 -18.06
CA VAL A 370 7.91 4.33 -17.67
C VAL A 370 8.18 3.48 -18.91
N ARG A 371 9.23 2.66 -18.87
CA ARG A 371 9.57 1.71 -19.95
C ARG A 371 8.40 0.76 -20.20
N HIS A 372 7.76 0.31 -19.13
CA HIS A 372 6.66 -0.64 -19.14
C HIS A 372 5.41 0.03 -18.58
N ARG A 373 4.49 0.38 -19.48
CA ARG A 373 3.24 1.03 -19.09
C ARG A 373 2.47 0.15 -18.11
N ASN A 374 1.92 0.78 -17.09
CA ASN A 374 1.08 0.16 -16.06
C ASN A 374 -0.08 1.11 -15.70
N ALA A 375 -1.03 0.64 -14.88
CA ALA A 375 -2.23 1.38 -14.56
C ALA A 375 -2.06 2.40 -13.41
N VAL A 376 -0.85 2.62 -12.88
CA VAL A 376 -0.61 3.59 -11.80
C VAL A 376 -0.87 5.01 -12.30
N GLY A 377 -1.85 5.67 -11.70
CA GLY A 377 -2.27 7.03 -12.02
C GLY A 377 -1.55 8.14 -11.25
N ASN A 378 -1.99 9.38 -11.46
CA ASN A 378 -1.63 10.59 -10.69
C ASN A 378 -0.11 10.84 -10.57
N ARG A 379 0.63 10.57 -11.64
CA ARG A 379 2.11 10.68 -11.69
C ARG A 379 2.60 12.13 -11.74
N ASP A 380 1.74 13.07 -12.05
CA ASP A 380 1.98 14.52 -12.11
C ASP A 380 1.95 15.21 -10.74
N ALA A 381 1.46 14.52 -9.70
CA ALA A 381 1.43 15.05 -8.35
C ALA A 381 2.84 15.33 -7.80
N ARG A 382 2.97 16.43 -7.05
CA ARG A 382 4.23 16.84 -6.41
C ARG A 382 4.35 16.34 -4.99
N PHE A 383 3.22 16.13 -4.33
CA PHE A 383 3.16 15.59 -2.97
C PHE A 383 2.02 14.60 -2.85
N CYS A 384 2.19 13.65 -1.93
CA CYS A 384 1.12 12.77 -1.46
C CYS A 384 0.91 13.02 0.03
N LEU A 385 -0.29 13.43 0.41
CA LEU A 385 -0.72 13.50 1.80
C LEU A 385 -1.23 12.12 2.24
N LEU A 386 -0.79 11.69 3.40
CA LEU A 386 -1.34 10.56 4.15
C LEU A 386 -1.73 11.02 5.55
N THR A 387 -2.93 10.68 5.99
CA THR A 387 -3.32 10.80 7.40
C THR A 387 -3.60 9.42 7.98
N VAL A 388 -3.24 9.21 9.25
CA VAL A 388 -3.56 8.00 10.01
C VAL A 388 -4.25 8.42 11.30
N ALA A 389 -5.48 7.97 11.45
CA ALA A 389 -6.26 8.12 12.68
C ALA A 389 -6.35 6.76 13.39
N PRO A 390 -5.62 6.53 14.50
CA PRO A 390 -5.76 5.30 15.26
C PRO A 390 -7.13 5.25 15.95
N GLY A 391 -7.67 4.05 16.15
CA GLY A 391 -8.91 3.83 16.89
C GLY A 391 -9.98 3.08 16.12
N GLY A 392 -11.11 2.89 16.79
CA GLY A 392 -12.26 2.11 16.31
C GLY A 392 -13.13 2.85 15.25
N PRO A 393 -14.41 2.40 15.10
CA PRO A 393 -15.32 2.96 14.10
C PRO A 393 -15.46 4.48 14.19
N ARG A 394 -15.50 5.15 13.04
CA ARG A 394 -15.67 6.60 12.97
C ARG A 394 -17.03 7.03 13.56
N PRO A 395 -17.08 8.16 14.28
CA PRO A 395 -18.35 8.80 14.61
C PRO A 395 -19.08 9.23 13.32
N ALA A 396 -20.37 9.47 13.43
CA ALA A 396 -21.16 10.03 12.32
C ALA A 396 -20.69 11.45 11.98
N GLY A 397 -20.50 11.73 10.69
CA GLY A 397 -20.05 13.03 10.20
C GLY A 397 -18.56 13.05 9.77
N PRO A 398 -18.08 14.20 9.23
CA PRO A 398 -16.72 14.33 8.77
C PRO A 398 -15.73 14.25 9.96
N GLY A 399 -14.66 13.46 9.77
CA GLY A 399 -13.56 13.38 10.71
C GLY A 399 -12.58 14.56 10.58
N GLN A 400 -11.63 14.65 11.49
CA GLN A 400 -10.58 15.69 11.43
C GLN A 400 -9.72 15.57 10.16
N ASP A 401 -9.53 14.35 9.68
CA ASP A 401 -8.85 14.08 8.41
C ASP A 401 -9.66 14.57 7.21
N ASP A 402 -11.00 14.38 7.18
CA ASP A 402 -11.86 14.92 6.11
C ASP A 402 -11.79 16.45 6.08
N LEU A 403 -11.86 17.10 7.24
CA LEU A 403 -11.70 18.57 7.37
C LEU A 403 -10.31 19.05 6.94
N LEU A 404 -9.27 18.28 7.21
CA LEU A 404 -7.91 18.59 6.75
C LEU A 404 -7.82 18.52 5.22
N LEU A 405 -8.39 17.47 4.61
CA LEU A 405 -8.41 17.31 3.16
C LEU A 405 -9.17 18.47 2.49
N GLU A 406 -10.31 18.89 3.04
CA GLU A 406 -11.07 20.05 2.57
C GLU A 406 -10.25 21.34 2.61
N ARG A 407 -9.50 21.58 3.68
CA ARG A 407 -8.63 22.77 3.80
C ARG A 407 -7.50 22.79 2.77
N LEU A 408 -7.03 21.62 2.33
CA LEU A 408 -5.98 21.47 1.32
C LEU A 408 -6.53 21.29 -0.10
N ALA A 409 -7.84 21.26 -0.30
CA ALA A 409 -8.50 21.11 -1.60
C ALA A 409 -8.00 22.09 -2.69
N PRO A 410 -7.65 23.37 -2.39
CA PRO A 410 -7.12 24.28 -3.41
C PRO A 410 -5.80 23.83 -4.07
N TRP A 411 -5.03 22.97 -3.42
CA TRP A 411 -3.78 22.41 -3.95
C TRP A 411 -3.92 20.95 -4.43
N ALA A 412 -5.12 20.38 -4.31
CA ALA A 412 -5.39 19.00 -4.74
C ALA A 412 -5.37 18.89 -6.27
N THR A 413 -4.77 17.82 -6.77
CA THR A 413 -4.83 17.46 -8.21
C THR A 413 -6.15 16.78 -8.58
N GLY A 414 -6.99 16.45 -7.61
CA GLY A 414 -8.17 15.59 -7.77
C GLY A 414 -7.86 14.10 -7.61
N GLY A 415 -6.59 13.72 -7.68
CA GLY A 415 -6.15 12.34 -7.60
C GLY A 415 -6.09 11.76 -6.19
N LYS A 416 -6.09 10.42 -6.13
CA LYS A 416 -5.88 9.62 -4.92
C LYS A 416 -4.75 8.61 -5.13
N TYR A 417 -4.15 8.13 -4.05
CA TYR A 417 -3.19 7.03 -4.10
C TYR A 417 -3.85 5.74 -3.60
N LEU A 418 -3.98 4.75 -4.50
CA LEU A 418 -4.79 3.55 -4.26
C LEU A 418 -4.41 2.76 -3.00
N ASN A 419 -3.10 2.67 -2.68
CA ASN A 419 -2.64 1.94 -1.49
C ASN A 419 -2.95 2.64 -0.16
N PHE A 420 -3.31 3.93 -0.18
CA PHE A 420 -3.68 4.71 1.00
C PHE A 420 -5.18 5.01 1.08
N LEU A 421 -5.99 4.32 0.27
CA LEU A 421 -7.43 4.30 0.42
C LEU A 421 -7.81 3.24 1.46
N ASP A 422 -8.61 3.61 2.44
CA ASP A 422 -9.14 2.70 3.46
C ASP A 422 -10.51 2.11 3.05
N ALA A 423 -11.08 1.34 3.96
CA ALA A 423 -12.36 0.66 3.79
C ALA A 423 -13.57 1.60 3.62
N SER A 424 -13.44 2.88 3.92
CA SER A 424 -14.50 3.87 3.77
C SER A 424 -14.49 4.54 2.38
N ALA A 425 -13.49 4.22 1.53
CA ALA A 425 -13.39 4.77 0.19
C ALA A 425 -14.58 4.32 -0.68
N GLY A 426 -15.33 5.29 -1.18
CA GLY A 426 -16.39 5.08 -2.17
C GLY A 426 -15.81 4.90 -3.58
N ASP A 427 -16.69 4.52 -4.52
CA ASP A 427 -16.33 4.27 -5.92
C ASP A 427 -15.67 5.48 -6.60
N ASP A 428 -16.09 6.71 -6.26
CA ASP A 428 -15.49 7.94 -6.79
C ASP A 428 -14.04 8.12 -6.33
N GLN A 429 -13.71 7.74 -5.11
CA GLN A 429 -12.34 7.80 -4.61
C GLN A 429 -11.46 6.73 -5.25
N VAL A 430 -12.01 5.52 -5.50
CA VAL A 430 -11.32 4.47 -6.26
C VAL A 430 -11.08 4.94 -7.69
N ARG A 431 -12.08 5.53 -8.34
CA ARG A 431 -11.96 6.12 -9.69
C ARG A 431 -10.87 7.19 -9.73
N ALA A 432 -10.80 8.06 -8.73
CA ALA A 432 -9.80 9.14 -8.63
C ALA A 432 -8.35 8.63 -8.45
N ALA A 433 -8.15 7.34 -8.18
CA ALA A 433 -6.80 6.75 -8.15
C ALA A 433 -6.20 6.53 -9.56
N PHE A 434 -7.00 6.69 -10.62
CA PHE A 434 -6.64 6.46 -12.02
C PHE A 434 -6.95 7.69 -12.88
N THR A 435 -6.37 7.75 -14.08
CA THR A 435 -6.90 8.68 -15.09
C THR A 435 -8.24 8.15 -15.62
N PRO A 436 -9.13 9.01 -16.16
CA PRO A 436 -10.40 8.55 -16.73
C PRO A 436 -10.26 7.45 -17.77
N GLU A 437 -9.25 7.57 -18.65
CA GLU A 437 -8.96 6.59 -19.70
C GLU A 437 -8.46 5.26 -19.13
N ALA A 438 -7.56 5.33 -18.11
CA ALA A 438 -7.07 4.13 -17.44
C ALA A 438 -8.21 3.42 -16.69
N TYR A 439 -9.10 4.15 -16.02
CA TYR A 439 -10.22 3.55 -15.32
C TYR A 439 -11.21 2.87 -16.26
N ALA A 440 -11.55 3.50 -17.40
CA ALA A 440 -12.40 2.90 -18.43
C ALA A 440 -11.78 1.60 -18.97
N ARG A 441 -10.51 1.62 -19.34
CA ARG A 441 -9.76 0.44 -19.81
C ARG A 441 -9.68 -0.69 -18.75
N LEU A 442 -9.53 -0.34 -17.46
CA LEU A 442 -9.60 -1.31 -16.38
C LEU A 442 -10.99 -1.95 -16.26
N GLY A 443 -12.06 -1.18 -16.48
CA GLY A 443 -13.43 -1.70 -16.52
C GLY A 443 -13.65 -2.69 -17.68
N GLU A 444 -13.13 -2.40 -18.88
CA GLU A 444 -13.18 -3.30 -20.04
C GLU A 444 -12.38 -4.59 -19.76
N LEU A 445 -11.19 -4.44 -19.18
CA LEU A 445 -10.36 -5.58 -18.79
C LEU A 445 -11.07 -6.44 -17.74
N LYS A 446 -11.72 -5.82 -16.76
CA LYS A 446 -12.54 -6.50 -15.76
C LYS A 446 -13.68 -7.29 -16.39
N ALA A 447 -14.38 -6.72 -17.37
CA ALA A 447 -15.45 -7.42 -18.10
C ALA A 447 -14.94 -8.65 -18.86
N ARG A 448 -13.67 -8.63 -19.32
CA ARG A 448 -13.04 -9.75 -20.01
C ARG A 448 -12.60 -10.88 -19.07
N TYR A 449 -11.95 -10.55 -17.94
CA TYR A 449 -11.32 -11.54 -17.06
C TYR A 449 -12.14 -11.90 -15.83
N ASP A 450 -13.11 -11.07 -15.45
CA ASP A 450 -14.00 -11.30 -14.30
C ASP A 450 -15.39 -10.68 -14.54
N PRO A 451 -16.13 -11.14 -15.58
CA PRO A 451 -17.45 -10.57 -15.94
C PRO A 451 -18.50 -10.72 -14.83
N ALA A 452 -18.38 -11.75 -13.98
CA ALA A 452 -19.27 -11.96 -12.83
C ALA A 452 -18.88 -11.13 -11.60
N ASN A 453 -17.83 -10.32 -11.69
CA ASN A 453 -17.26 -9.55 -10.58
C ASN A 453 -17.01 -10.41 -9.34
N LEU A 454 -16.39 -11.58 -9.53
CA LEU A 454 -16.02 -12.52 -8.48
C LEU A 454 -15.08 -11.87 -7.46
N PHE A 455 -14.06 -11.12 -7.97
CA PHE A 455 -13.07 -10.38 -7.18
C PHE A 455 -13.57 -8.96 -6.88
N ARG A 456 -14.66 -8.83 -6.08
CA ARG A 456 -15.25 -7.54 -5.69
C ARG A 456 -14.95 -7.10 -4.26
N VAL A 457 -14.28 -7.95 -3.49
CA VAL A 457 -13.91 -7.66 -2.09
C VAL A 457 -12.55 -6.96 -2.05
N ASN A 458 -12.50 -5.74 -2.60
CA ASN A 458 -11.32 -4.88 -2.71
C ASN A 458 -11.76 -3.43 -2.99
N HIS A 459 -10.85 -2.55 -3.41
CA HIS A 459 -11.19 -1.29 -4.10
C HIS A 459 -11.70 -1.66 -5.50
N ASN A 460 -12.98 -1.99 -5.60
CA ASN A 460 -13.56 -2.65 -6.75
C ASN A 460 -13.64 -1.73 -7.97
N ILE A 461 -13.21 -2.26 -9.10
CA ILE A 461 -13.46 -1.72 -10.43
C ILE A 461 -14.54 -2.61 -11.04
N ALA A 462 -15.76 -2.05 -11.22
CA ALA A 462 -16.85 -2.82 -11.79
C ALA A 462 -16.57 -3.18 -13.25
N PRO A 463 -17.03 -4.37 -13.73
CA PRO A 463 -16.96 -4.70 -15.14
C PRO A 463 -17.70 -3.64 -15.97
N ALA A 464 -17.07 -3.15 -17.05
CA ALA A 464 -17.78 -2.31 -18.01
C ALA A 464 -18.95 -3.10 -18.62
N ALA A 465 -20.08 -2.44 -18.87
CA ALA A 465 -21.15 -3.06 -19.66
C ALA A 465 -20.54 -3.39 -21.04
N LEU A 466 -20.49 -4.68 -21.39
CA LEU A 466 -20.11 -5.08 -22.73
C LEU A 466 -21.09 -4.40 -23.69
N ALA A 467 -20.57 -3.61 -24.63
CA ALA A 467 -21.40 -3.11 -25.71
C ALA A 467 -22.06 -4.33 -26.34
N SER A 468 -23.39 -4.45 -26.24
CA SER A 468 -24.12 -5.48 -26.96
C SER A 468 -23.71 -5.35 -28.41
N GLU A 469 -23.07 -6.40 -28.96
CA GLU A 469 -22.88 -6.51 -30.40
C GLU A 469 -24.25 -6.33 -31.03
N VAL A 470 -24.47 -5.16 -31.62
CA VAL A 470 -25.64 -4.95 -32.48
C VAL A 470 -25.34 -5.81 -33.72
N PRO A 471 -26.12 -6.85 -33.97
CA PRO A 471 -25.95 -7.60 -35.21
C PRO A 471 -26.22 -6.63 -36.39
N ALA A 472 -25.26 -6.56 -37.31
CA ALA A 472 -25.37 -5.81 -38.54
C ALA A 472 -26.44 -6.39 -39.47
#